data_b2d58c4d17ea4896ad0386c29350c5cf
#
_entry.id   b2d58c4d17ea4896ad0386c29350c5cf
#
_cell.length_a   1.000
_cell.length_b   1.000
_cell.length_c   1.000
_cell.angle_alpha   90.00
_cell.angle_beta   90.00
_cell.angle_gamma   90.00
#
_symmetry.space_group_name_H-M   'P 1'
#
loop_
_entity.id
_entity.type
_entity.pdbx_description
1 polymer ?
#
loop_
_entity_poly.entity_id
_entity_poly.type
_entity_poly.pdbx_seq_one_letter_code
_entity_poly.pdbx_strand_id
1 'polypeptide(L)'
;MNKPTYRIARDPAYGFLRVDPTPSAEEVEQYYLNEFYSGEYKQFNDSQLEVQQSQKDFFRLRYQFIADQCEAALGPLPGKTLLDIGCGYCQALLYFRERGFDVTGLEPSKEGAEYGTSQGIPVVRAGIENMPRDLGKRFDAVTLLNVLEHLREPARALTEIRERYLKPNGVLAIDVPNEFNDFQTTANKIHNLGEWWVHAPVHLNYFSPGSLRKLLEHCGYRVIHAEASFPLEMFLLWNDVYVGNGELGSQVHKKRMAFELNMTHNGKLDKLKKFYAALADIELGRQVTMYATPATGS
;
A
#
# COMPACT_ATOMS: atom_id res chain seq x y z
N MET A 1 24.31 -21.76 -2.01
CA MET A 1 24.70 -20.37 -2.30
C MET A 1 24.48 -19.56 -1.02
N ASN A 2 25.45 -18.72 -0.61
CA ASN A 2 25.22 -17.83 0.54
C ASN A 2 24.08 -16.89 0.20
N LYS A 3 23.05 -16.81 1.07
CA LYS A 3 22.00 -15.78 0.91
C LYS A 3 22.68 -14.41 0.92
N PRO A 4 22.35 -13.50 -0.02
CA PRO A 4 22.93 -12.17 -0.02
C PRO A 4 22.60 -11.47 1.31
N THR A 5 23.61 -10.86 1.93
CA THR A 5 23.42 -10.07 3.15
C THR A 5 23.05 -8.66 2.71
N TYR A 6 21.79 -8.31 2.88
CA TYR A 6 21.29 -6.95 2.63
C TYR A 6 21.49 -6.08 3.86
N ARG A 7 21.87 -4.84 3.66
CA ARG A 7 21.82 -3.78 4.68
C ARG A 7 20.76 -2.76 4.31
N ILE A 8 20.28 -2.02 5.27
CA ILE A 8 19.36 -0.91 5.04
C ILE A 8 20.17 0.38 5.01
N ALA A 9 20.04 1.13 3.94
CA ALA A 9 20.71 2.41 3.73
C ALA A 9 19.71 3.50 3.34
N ARG A 10 20.06 4.76 3.61
CA ARG A 10 19.22 5.90 3.22
C ARG A 10 19.45 6.24 1.76
N ASP A 11 18.35 6.35 1.01
CA ASP A 11 18.42 6.89 -0.35
C ASP A 11 18.88 8.34 -0.31
N PRO A 12 19.97 8.70 -1.03
CA PRO A 12 20.56 10.03 -0.94
C PRO A 12 19.71 11.12 -1.59
N ALA A 13 18.85 10.78 -2.53
CA ALA A 13 18.02 11.74 -3.26
C ALA A 13 16.70 12.05 -2.53
N TYR A 14 16.05 11.03 -2.00
CA TYR A 14 14.69 11.15 -1.47
C TYR A 14 14.58 10.95 0.03
N GLY A 15 15.59 10.33 0.65
CA GLY A 15 15.68 10.16 2.09
C GLY A 15 14.88 9.01 2.68
N PHE A 16 14.15 8.21 1.90
CA PHE A 16 13.59 6.96 2.40
C PHE A 16 14.70 5.91 2.63
N LEU A 17 14.42 4.88 3.40
CA LEU A 17 15.37 3.79 3.59
C LEU A 17 15.15 2.73 2.51
N ARG A 18 16.23 2.07 2.09
CA ARG A 18 16.18 1.04 1.07
C ARG A 18 17.18 -0.07 1.29
N VAL A 19 16.94 -1.20 0.67
CA VAL A 19 17.87 -2.33 0.61
C VAL A 19 19.11 -1.94 -0.19
N ASP A 20 20.31 -2.21 0.37
CA ASP A 20 21.60 -1.95 -0.26
C ASP A 20 22.53 -3.17 -0.14
N PRO A 21 23.10 -3.71 -1.23
CA PRO A 21 22.80 -3.27 -2.61
C PRO A 21 21.35 -3.55 -3.01
N THR A 22 20.77 -2.69 -3.86
CA THR A 22 19.46 -2.96 -4.45
C THR A 22 19.57 -4.21 -5.32
N PRO A 23 18.74 -5.26 -5.09
CA PRO A 23 18.76 -6.46 -5.90
C PRO A 23 18.57 -6.15 -7.39
N SER A 24 19.22 -6.93 -8.27
CA SER A 24 19.03 -6.82 -9.71
C SER A 24 17.60 -7.22 -10.10
N ALA A 25 17.16 -6.87 -11.32
CA ALA A 25 15.85 -7.30 -11.82
C ALA A 25 15.74 -8.83 -11.86
N GLU A 26 16.83 -9.51 -12.23
CA GLU A 26 16.91 -10.97 -12.29
C GLU A 26 16.80 -11.60 -10.89
N GLU A 27 17.46 -11.04 -9.88
CA GLU A 27 17.37 -11.53 -8.48
C GLU A 27 15.96 -11.35 -7.94
N VAL A 28 15.30 -10.23 -8.21
CA VAL A 28 13.91 -9.98 -7.82
C VAL A 28 12.98 -10.97 -8.54
N GLU A 29 13.13 -11.15 -9.85
CA GLU A 29 12.34 -12.10 -10.63
C GLU A 29 12.51 -13.54 -10.13
N GLN A 30 13.75 -13.97 -9.90
CA GLN A 30 14.04 -15.31 -9.33
C GLN A 30 13.45 -15.50 -7.94
N TYR A 31 13.48 -14.46 -7.10
CA TYR A 31 12.81 -14.51 -5.80
C TYR A 31 11.30 -14.70 -5.95
N TYR A 32 10.65 -13.91 -6.81
CA TYR A 32 9.20 -14.05 -7.05
C TYR A 32 8.84 -15.43 -7.60
N LEU A 33 9.61 -15.97 -8.55
CA LEU A 33 9.37 -17.30 -9.13
C LEU A 33 9.57 -18.44 -8.11
N ASN A 34 10.61 -18.38 -7.29
CA ASN A 34 11.02 -19.47 -6.43
C ASN A 34 10.43 -19.42 -5.01
N GLU A 35 10.16 -18.23 -4.48
CA GLU A 35 9.72 -18.05 -3.09
C GLU A 35 8.30 -17.49 -3.00
N PHE A 36 7.99 -16.45 -3.78
CA PHE A 36 6.72 -15.74 -3.67
C PHE A 36 5.56 -16.53 -4.27
N TYR A 37 5.76 -17.18 -5.43
CA TYR A 37 4.72 -17.96 -6.11
C TYR A 37 4.82 -19.48 -5.86
N SER A 38 5.91 -19.98 -5.27
CA SER A 38 6.12 -21.42 -5.10
C SER A 38 6.64 -21.86 -3.73
N GLY A 39 7.21 -20.94 -2.92
CA GLY A 39 7.78 -21.20 -1.60
C GLY A 39 6.81 -20.96 -0.43
N GLU A 40 7.34 -20.62 0.73
CA GLU A 40 6.56 -20.34 1.96
C GLU A 40 5.54 -19.18 1.77
N TYR A 41 5.87 -18.20 0.95
CA TYR A 41 4.96 -17.10 0.62
C TYR A 41 3.75 -17.51 -0.22
N LYS A 42 3.82 -18.64 -0.96
CA LYS A 42 2.69 -19.14 -1.73
C LYS A 42 1.48 -19.40 -0.85
N GLN A 43 1.67 -20.06 0.29
CA GLN A 43 0.58 -20.35 1.23
C GLN A 43 -0.03 -19.05 1.80
N PHE A 44 0.81 -18.05 2.05
CA PHE A 44 0.35 -16.72 2.47
C PHE A 44 -0.48 -16.05 1.36
N ASN A 45 0.00 -16.08 0.11
CA ASN A 45 -0.72 -15.50 -1.03
C ASN A 45 -2.01 -16.23 -1.33
N ASP A 46 -2.04 -17.57 -1.30
CA ASP A 46 -3.24 -18.38 -1.51
C ASP A 46 -4.32 -18.08 -0.45
N SER A 47 -3.93 -17.76 0.78
CA SER A 47 -4.84 -17.36 1.86
C SER A 47 -5.32 -15.92 1.78
N GLN A 48 -4.72 -15.04 0.98
CA GLN A 48 -5.04 -13.61 0.92
C GLN A 48 -6.52 -13.37 0.57
N LEU A 49 -7.03 -14.07 -0.43
CA LEU A 49 -8.43 -13.93 -0.83
C LEU A 49 -9.39 -14.34 0.30
N GLU A 50 -9.11 -15.47 0.96
CA GLU A 50 -9.92 -15.94 2.10
C GLU A 50 -9.88 -14.97 3.27
N VAL A 51 -8.69 -14.43 3.59
CA VAL A 51 -8.52 -13.42 4.63
C VAL A 51 -9.33 -12.16 4.29
N GLN A 52 -9.21 -11.64 3.07
CA GLN A 52 -9.95 -10.45 2.65
C GLN A 52 -11.47 -10.69 2.65
N GLN A 53 -11.93 -11.87 2.29
CA GLN A 53 -13.33 -12.23 2.34
C GLN A 53 -13.85 -12.43 3.77
N SER A 54 -13.09 -13.10 4.63
CA SER A 54 -13.48 -13.33 6.04
C SER A 54 -13.47 -12.04 6.88
N GLN A 55 -12.64 -11.05 6.49
CA GLN A 55 -12.51 -9.74 7.13
C GLN A 55 -13.08 -8.62 6.26
N LYS A 56 -14.09 -8.93 5.46
CA LYS A 56 -14.64 -8.04 4.41
C LYS A 56 -14.94 -6.64 4.92
N ASP A 57 -15.60 -6.49 6.06
CA ASP A 57 -16.02 -5.18 6.59
C ASP A 57 -14.81 -4.32 6.96
N PHE A 58 -13.76 -4.94 7.49
CA PHE A 58 -12.51 -4.27 7.82
C PHE A 58 -11.78 -3.77 6.56
N PHE A 59 -11.66 -4.59 5.53
CA PHE A 59 -11.04 -4.17 4.27
C PHE A 59 -11.90 -3.11 3.55
N ARG A 60 -13.22 -3.28 3.55
CA ARG A 60 -14.14 -2.28 2.96
C ARG A 60 -14.03 -0.93 3.63
N LEU A 61 -13.81 -0.86 4.95
CA LEU A 61 -13.58 0.40 5.64
C LEU A 61 -12.33 1.12 5.11
N ARG A 62 -11.25 0.40 4.85
CA ARG A 62 -10.02 0.97 4.26
C ARG A 62 -10.26 1.48 2.84
N TYR A 63 -10.98 0.71 2.01
CA TYR A 63 -11.34 1.14 0.65
C TYR A 63 -12.30 2.33 0.68
N GLN A 64 -13.17 2.42 1.70
CA GLN A 64 -14.05 3.56 1.91
C GLN A 64 -13.26 4.84 2.15
N PHE A 65 -12.21 4.80 2.97
CA PHE A 65 -11.35 5.96 3.20
C PHE A 65 -10.77 6.48 1.87
N ILE A 66 -10.24 5.58 1.06
CA ILE A 66 -9.66 5.92 -0.25
C ILE A 66 -10.75 6.51 -1.18
N ALA A 67 -11.89 5.86 -1.30
CA ALA A 67 -12.97 6.35 -2.15
C ALA A 67 -13.50 7.72 -1.72
N ASP A 68 -13.66 7.94 -0.40
CA ASP A 68 -14.15 9.21 0.15
C ASP A 68 -13.16 10.37 -0.11
N GLN A 69 -11.84 10.09 -0.05
CA GLN A 69 -10.81 11.09 -0.39
C GLN A 69 -10.76 11.36 -1.90
N CYS A 70 -10.92 10.32 -2.73
CA CYS A 70 -11.07 10.51 -4.17
C CYS A 70 -12.31 11.35 -4.50
N GLU A 71 -13.45 11.09 -3.85
CA GLU A 71 -14.67 11.87 -4.03
C GLU A 71 -14.51 13.33 -3.59
N ALA A 72 -13.82 13.56 -2.48
CA ALA A 72 -13.51 14.91 -2.01
C ALA A 72 -12.66 15.72 -3.00
N ALA A 73 -11.76 15.05 -3.72
CA ALA A 73 -10.85 15.69 -4.67
C ALA A 73 -11.42 15.79 -6.11
N LEU A 74 -12.19 14.80 -6.55
CA LEU A 74 -12.67 14.66 -7.94
C LEU A 74 -14.13 15.06 -8.13
N GLY A 75 -14.87 15.27 -7.04
CA GLY A 75 -16.33 15.35 -7.06
C GLY A 75 -16.97 13.95 -7.19
N PRO A 76 -18.27 13.88 -7.54
CA PRO A 76 -19.02 12.61 -7.59
C PRO A 76 -18.31 11.53 -8.40
N LEU A 77 -18.25 10.33 -7.85
CA LEU A 77 -17.50 9.20 -8.43
C LEU A 77 -18.15 8.51 -9.64
N PRO A 78 -19.50 8.47 -9.79
CA PRO A 78 -20.11 7.83 -10.94
C PRO A 78 -19.58 8.36 -12.27
N GLY A 79 -19.06 7.43 -13.10
CA GLY A 79 -18.46 7.73 -14.39
C GLY A 79 -17.01 8.21 -14.35
N LYS A 80 -16.39 8.33 -13.18
CA LYS A 80 -14.94 8.52 -13.04
C LYS A 80 -14.23 7.21 -13.30
N THR A 81 -13.04 7.27 -13.90
CA THR A 81 -12.21 6.12 -14.21
C THR A 81 -11.13 5.91 -13.15
N LEU A 82 -10.89 4.66 -12.75
CA LEU A 82 -9.87 4.30 -11.77
C LEU A 82 -8.99 3.15 -12.29
N LEU A 83 -7.68 3.30 -12.16
CA LEU A 83 -6.68 2.25 -12.38
C LEU A 83 -6.08 1.85 -11.04
N ASP A 84 -6.15 0.55 -10.71
CA ASP A 84 -5.44 -0.03 -9.56
C ASP A 84 -4.24 -0.82 -10.05
N ILE A 85 -3.04 -0.40 -9.66
CA ILE A 85 -1.78 -1.00 -10.06
C ILE A 85 -1.35 -1.97 -8.97
N GLY A 86 -1.15 -3.26 -9.35
CA GLY A 86 -0.94 -4.35 -8.41
C GLY A 86 -2.24 -4.73 -7.70
N CYS A 87 -3.32 -4.86 -8.45
CA CYS A 87 -4.66 -5.03 -7.88
C CYS A 87 -4.92 -6.40 -7.23
N GLY A 88 -3.98 -7.34 -7.30
CA GLY A 88 -4.12 -8.68 -6.73
C GLY A 88 -5.44 -9.35 -7.12
N TYR A 89 -6.19 -9.82 -6.15
CA TYR A 89 -7.55 -10.39 -6.34
C TYR A 89 -8.65 -9.32 -6.50
N CYS A 90 -8.34 -8.11 -6.88
CA CYS A 90 -9.28 -7.04 -7.24
C CYS A 90 -10.33 -6.68 -6.17
N GLN A 91 -10.10 -7.00 -4.88
CA GLN A 91 -11.09 -6.73 -3.83
C GLN A 91 -11.34 -5.22 -3.64
N ALA A 92 -10.30 -4.40 -3.78
CA ALA A 92 -10.43 -2.96 -3.78
C ALA A 92 -11.23 -2.45 -5.00
N LEU A 93 -10.94 -3.00 -6.20
CA LEU A 93 -11.63 -2.64 -7.43
C LEU A 93 -13.13 -3.00 -7.40
N LEU A 94 -13.48 -4.14 -6.80
CA LEU A 94 -14.89 -4.51 -6.59
C LEU A 94 -15.60 -3.45 -5.74
N TYR A 95 -14.97 -2.97 -4.68
CA TYR A 95 -15.52 -1.90 -3.85
C TYR A 95 -15.62 -0.58 -4.60
N PHE A 96 -14.57 -0.17 -5.32
CA PHE A 96 -14.57 1.09 -6.08
C PHE A 96 -15.62 1.08 -7.20
N ARG A 97 -15.85 -0.07 -7.84
CA ARG A 97 -16.94 -0.24 -8.80
C ARG A 97 -18.33 -0.06 -8.15
N GLU A 98 -18.54 -0.61 -6.95
CA GLU A 98 -19.77 -0.37 -6.17
C GLU A 98 -19.97 1.12 -5.83
N ARG A 99 -18.87 1.88 -5.67
CA ARG A 99 -18.90 3.34 -5.44
C ARG A 99 -19.12 4.14 -6.73
N GLY A 100 -19.17 3.51 -7.90
CA GLY A 100 -19.49 4.12 -9.18
C GLY A 100 -18.31 4.41 -10.11
N PHE A 101 -17.08 4.00 -9.75
CA PHE A 101 -15.95 4.08 -10.67
C PHE A 101 -16.07 3.09 -11.84
N ASP A 102 -15.64 3.53 -13.03
CA ASP A 102 -15.23 2.64 -14.12
C ASP A 102 -13.80 2.17 -13.84
N VAL A 103 -13.66 0.91 -13.44
CA VAL A 103 -12.42 0.39 -12.89
C VAL A 103 -11.62 -0.43 -13.90
N THR A 104 -10.29 -0.37 -13.78
CA THR A 104 -9.33 -1.20 -14.53
C THR A 104 -8.26 -1.67 -13.56
N GLY A 105 -7.85 -2.93 -13.63
CA GLY A 105 -6.75 -3.49 -12.87
C GLY A 105 -5.50 -3.69 -13.70
N LEU A 106 -4.33 -3.58 -13.06
CA LEU A 106 -3.05 -4.05 -13.58
C LEU A 106 -2.48 -5.05 -12.56
N GLU A 107 -2.21 -6.30 -12.97
CA GLU A 107 -1.77 -7.36 -12.08
C GLU A 107 -0.79 -8.31 -12.78
N PRO A 108 0.42 -8.54 -12.27
CA PRO A 108 1.38 -9.45 -12.90
C PRO A 108 1.02 -10.93 -12.70
N SER A 109 0.40 -11.31 -11.58
CA SER A 109 0.06 -12.71 -11.31
C SER A 109 -1.06 -13.19 -12.22
N LYS A 110 -0.94 -14.44 -12.64
CA LYS A 110 -1.97 -15.09 -13.46
C LYS A 110 -3.26 -15.27 -12.66
N GLU A 111 -3.13 -15.75 -11.45
CA GLU A 111 -4.25 -16.08 -10.55
C GLU A 111 -5.07 -14.82 -10.21
N GLY A 112 -4.42 -13.74 -9.84
CA GLY A 112 -5.08 -12.46 -9.55
C GLY A 112 -5.79 -11.90 -10.78
N ALA A 113 -5.12 -11.88 -11.93
CA ALA A 113 -5.70 -11.37 -13.18
C ALA A 113 -6.90 -12.21 -13.67
N GLU A 114 -6.81 -13.54 -13.62
CA GLU A 114 -7.90 -14.44 -13.99
C GLU A 114 -9.08 -14.29 -13.02
N TYR A 115 -8.81 -14.19 -11.72
CA TYR A 115 -9.87 -13.95 -10.73
C TYR A 115 -10.59 -12.62 -10.99
N GLY A 116 -9.86 -11.51 -11.15
CA GLY A 116 -10.46 -10.20 -11.43
C GLY A 116 -11.33 -10.23 -12.69
N THR A 117 -10.82 -10.85 -13.77
CA THR A 117 -11.56 -11.03 -15.02
C THR A 117 -12.84 -11.86 -14.81
N SER A 118 -12.79 -12.92 -13.99
CA SER A 118 -13.97 -13.73 -13.66
C SER A 118 -15.05 -12.95 -12.90
N GLN A 119 -14.63 -11.89 -12.18
CA GLN A 119 -15.53 -10.95 -11.47
C GLN A 119 -16.02 -9.79 -12.38
N GLY A 120 -15.71 -9.84 -13.68
CA GLY A 120 -16.08 -8.81 -14.64
C GLY A 120 -15.29 -7.50 -14.47
N ILE A 121 -14.07 -7.55 -13.92
CA ILE A 121 -13.13 -6.43 -13.87
C ILE A 121 -12.19 -6.54 -15.06
N PRO A 122 -12.03 -5.49 -15.90
CA PRO A 122 -10.96 -5.45 -16.89
C PRO A 122 -9.60 -5.46 -16.20
N VAL A 123 -8.82 -6.51 -16.38
CA VAL A 123 -7.47 -6.62 -15.82
C VAL A 123 -6.45 -6.81 -16.93
N VAL A 124 -5.43 -5.96 -16.95
CA VAL A 124 -4.27 -6.09 -17.82
C VAL A 124 -3.19 -6.87 -17.06
N ARG A 125 -2.79 -8.01 -17.62
CA ARG A 125 -1.74 -8.85 -17.01
C ARG A 125 -0.36 -8.27 -17.32
N ALA A 126 0.14 -7.42 -16.44
CA ALA A 126 1.47 -6.83 -16.51
C ALA A 126 1.93 -6.34 -15.13
N GLY A 127 3.23 -6.32 -14.89
CA GLY A 127 3.83 -5.64 -13.74
C GLY A 127 4.04 -4.16 -14.04
N ILE A 128 4.21 -3.36 -12.99
CA ILE A 128 4.43 -1.91 -13.12
C ILE A 128 5.71 -1.59 -13.93
N GLU A 129 6.75 -2.40 -13.81
CA GLU A 129 8.01 -2.20 -14.55
C GLU A 129 7.87 -2.51 -16.05
N ASN A 130 6.83 -3.26 -16.42
CA ASN A 130 6.51 -3.67 -17.79
C ASN A 130 5.10 -3.20 -18.22
N MET A 131 4.62 -2.09 -17.65
CA MET A 131 3.31 -1.54 -18.01
C MET A 131 3.23 -1.25 -19.51
N PRO A 132 2.11 -1.58 -20.16
CA PRO A 132 1.86 -1.14 -21.55
C PRO A 132 2.05 0.36 -21.65
N ARG A 133 2.69 0.83 -22.71
CA ARG A 133 2.92 2.28 -22.91
C ARG A 133 1.63 3.08 -22.99
N ASP A 134 0.54 2.44 -23.36
CA ASP A 134 -0.79 3.03 -23.50
C ASP A 134 -1.85 2.02 -23.06
N LEU A 135 -2.77 2.46 -22.20
CA LEU A 135 -3.96 1.73 -21.81
C LEU A 135 -5.24 2.27 -22.50
N GLY A 136 -5.07 3.04 -23.59
CA GLY A 136 -6.15 3.62 -24.36
C GLY A 136 -6.85 4.82 -23.71
N LYS A 137 -6.54 5.11 -22.43
CA LYS A 137 -7.11 6.24 -21.69
C LYS A 137 -6.22 6.65 -20.52
N ARG A 138 -6.41 7.88 -20.04
CA ARG A 138 -5.93 8.33 -18.72
C ARG A 138 -7.07 8.25 -17.70
N PHE A 139 -6.70 8.06 -16.44
CA PHE A 139 -7.62 7.79 -15.35
C PHE A 139 -7.81 9.01 -14.46
N ASP A 140 -9.02 9.15 -13.89
CA ASP A 140 -9.33 10.18 -12.89
C ASP A 140 -8.65 9.85 -11.55
N ALA A 141 -8.55 8.56 -11.22
CA ALA A 141 -7.82 8.08 -10.05
C ALA A 141 -6.85 6.95 -10.43
N VAL A 142 -5.70 6.90 -9.76
CA VAL A 142 -4.77 5.77 -9.79
C VAL A 142 -4.46 5.35 -8.36
N THR A 143 -4.50 4.05 -8.08
CA THR A 143 -4.17 3.50 -6.75
C THR A 143 -2.95 2.59 -6.83
N LEU A 144 -2.08 2.66 -5.81
CA LEU A 144 -0.99 1.72 -5.52
C LEU A 144 -1.13 1.31 -4.05
N LEU A 145 -1.67 0.11 -3.79
CA LEU A 145 -1.95 -0.37 -2.46
C LEU A 145 -0.98 -1.50 -2.09
N ASN A 146 0.04 -1.19 -1.30
CA ASN A 146 1.18 -2.07 -0.98
C ASN A 146 1.92 -2.53 -2.24
N VAL A 147 2.39 -1.59 -3.03
CA VAL A 147 3.12 -1.83 -4.28
C VAL A 147 4.44 -1.06 -4.33
N LEU A 148 4.43 0.21 -3.92
CA LEU A 148 5.58 1.10 -4.10
C LEU A 148 6.83 0.62 -3.34
N GLU A 149 6.65 -0.04 -2.19
CA GLU A 149 7.72 -0.63 -1.38
C GLU A 149 8.47 -1.76 -2.08
N HIS A 150 7.87 -2.40 -3.07
CA HIS A 150 8.46 -3.50 -3.83
C HIS A 150 9.25 -3.04 -5.06
N LEU A 151 9.13 -1.79 -5.47
CA LEU A 151 9.68 -1.31 -6.73
C LEU A 151 11.17 -1.00 -6.62
N ARG A 152 11.94 -1.43 -7.62
CA ARG A 152 13.36 -1.10 -7.71
C ARG A 152 13.59 0.40 -7.97
N GLU A 153 12.73 1.03 -8.76
CA GLU A 153 12.80 2.43 -9.18
C GLU A 153 11.47 3.19 -8.92
N PRO A 154 11.11 3.42 -7.65
CA PRO A 154 9.81 4.01 -7.32
C PRO A 154 9.61 5.42 -7.92
N ALA A 155 10.66 6.24 -7.99
CA ALA A 155 10.57 7.57 -8.59
C ALA A 155 10.23 7.53 -10.08
N ARG A 156 10.83 6.59 -10.83
CA ARG A 156 10.54 6.40 -12.24
C ARG A 156 9.08 5.96 -12.44
N ALA A 157 8.63 4.98 -11.66
CA ALA A 157 7.25 4.49 -11.72
C ALA A 157 6.24 5.62 -11.47
N LEU A 158 6.45 6.43 -10.44
CA LEU A 158 5.60 7.58 -10.11
C LEU A 158 5.57 8.61 -11.24
N THR A 159 6.72 8.90 -11.84
CA THR A 159 6.81 9.82 -12.98
C THR A 159 6.03 9.29 -14.19
N GLU A 160 6.19 8.00 -14.53
CA GLU A 160 5.46 7.37 -15.62
C GLU A 160 3.95 7.34 -15.37
N ILE A 161 3.51 7.09 -14.14
CA ILE A 161 2.10 7.15 -13.77
C ILE A 161 1.54 8.54 -14.02
N ARG A 162 2.21 9.59 -13.56
CA ARG A 162 1.79 10.98 -13.77
C ARG A 162 1.66 11.33 -15.25
N GLU A 163 2.63 10.94 -16.04
CA GLU A 163 2.74 11.36 -17.43
C GLU A 163 1.84 10.59 -18.39
N ARG A 164 1.57 9.31 -18.10
CA ARG A 164 0.89 8.42 -19.04
C ARG A 164 -0.52 8.01 -18.62
N TYR A 165 -0.72 7.81 -17.33
CA TYR A 165 -1.94 7.14 -16.84
C TYR A 165 -2.86 8.04 -16.03
N LEU A 166 -2.31 9.04 -15.32
CA LEU A 166 -3.12 9.95 -14.52
C LEU A 166 -3.52 11.17 -15.34
N LYS A 167 -4.80 11.58 -15.26
CA LYS A 167 -5.26 12.85 -15.84
C LYS A 167 -4.61 14.04 -15.13
N PRO A 168 -4.47 15.21 -15.78
CA PRO A 168 -3.87 16.41 -15.18
C PRO A 168 -4.52 16.84 -13.85
N ASN A 169 -5.84 16.61 -13.71
CA ASN A 169 -6.61 16.89 -12.49
C ASN A 169 -6.97 15.61 -11.74
N GLY A 170 -6.25 14.52 -11.98
CA GLY A 170 -6.49 13.23 -11.35
C GLY A 170 -5.88 13.14 -9.96
N VAL A 171 -6.25 12.08 -9.24
CA VAL A 171 -5.76 11.77 -7.90
C VAL A 171 -4.98 10.47 -7.91
N LEU A 172 -3.79 10.49 -7.36
CA LEU A 172 -3.00 9.33 -7.02
C LEU A 172 -3.18 9.01 -5.54
N ALA A 173 -3.55 7.78 -5.20
CA ALA A 173 -3.60 7.28 -3.82
C ALA A 173 -2.56 6.17 -3.66
N ILE A 174 -1.65 6.34 -2.71
CA ILE A 174 -0.58 5.38 -2.40
C ILE A 174 -0.72 4.95 -0.96
N ASP A 175 -0.81 3.64 -0.72
CA ASP A 175 -0.77 3.04 0.61
C ASP A 175 0.49 2.17 0.73
N VAL A 176 1.35 2.46 1.71
CA VAL A 176 2.60 1.74 1.98
C VAL A 176 2.79 1.52 3.48
N PRO A 177 3.55 0.49 3.91
CA PRO A 177 3.97 0.38 5.28
C PRO A 177 4.76 1.60 5.74
N ASN A 178 4.48 2.07 6.97
CA ASN A 178 5.25 3.11 7.64
C ASN A 178 6.23 2.44 8.60
N GLU A 179 7.42 2.15 8.10
CA GLU A 179 8.41 1.35 8.82
C GLU A 179 9.54 2.22 9.36
N PHE A 180 10.24 1.69 10.38
CA PHE A 180 11.21 2.44 11.20
C PHE A 180 10.59 3.61 11.99
N ASN A 181 9.27 3.59 12.21
CA ASN A 181 8.60 4.60 13.03
C ASN A 181 8.99 4.49 14.51
N ASP A 182 8.71 5.55 15.28
CA ASP A 182 9.13 5.62 16.69
C ASP A 182 8.51 4.53 17.57
N PHE A 183 7.32 4.03 17.27
CA PHE A 183 6.73 2.93 18.03
C PHE A 183 7.45 1.61 17.77
N GLN A 184 7.81 1.30 16.50
CA GLN A 184 8.61 0.13 16.16
C GLN A 184 9.98 0.16 16.82
N THR A 185 10.70 1.26 16.65
CA THR A 185 12.05 1.39 17.19
C THR A 185 12.08 1.39 18.72
N THR A 186 11.05 1.98 19.36
CA THR A 186 10.91 1.96 20.84
C THR A 186 10.57 0.53 21.33
N ALA A 187 9.62 -0.16 20.71
CA ALA A 187 9.26 -1.52 21.07
C ALA A 187 10.45 -2.48 20.90
N ASN A 188 11.23 -2.31 19.81
CA ASN A 188 12.45 -3.08 19.62
C ASN A 188 13.46 -2.87 20.75
N LYS A 189 13.68 -1.63 21.17
CA LYS A 189 14.60 -1.32 22.29
C LYS A 189 14.14 -1.93 23.61
N ILE A 190 12.83 -1.94 23.89
CA ILE A 190 12.27 -2.48 25.12
C ILE A 190 12.33 -4.02 25.15
N HIS A 191 11.96 -4.65 24.04
CA HIS A 191 11.75 -6.12 24.00
C HIS A 191 12.84 -6.89 23.26
N ASN A 192 13.84 -6.21 22.66
CA ASN A 192 14.92 -6.80 21.87
C ASN A 192 14.44 -7.72 20.74
N LEU A 193 13.48 -7.25 19.96
CA LEU A 193 12.78 -8.03 18.92
C LEU A 193 13.51 -8.11 17.59
N GLY A 194 14.60 -7.34 17.41
CA GLY A 194 15.22 -7.11 16.10
C GLY A 194 14.34 -6.23 15.19
N GLU A 195 14.75 -6.09 13.95
CA GLU A 195 14.00 -5.31 12.95
C GLU A 195 13.00 -6.23 12.22
N TRP A 196 11.97 -6.70 12.92
CA TRP A 196 10.97 -7.67 12.41
C TRP A 196 10.17 -7.14 11.22
N TRP A 197 10.22 -5.84 10.96
CA TRP A 197 9.57 -5.19 9.82
C TRP A 197 10.43 -5.20 8.56
N VAL A 198 11.70 -5.60 8.64
CA VAL A 198 12.59 -5.68 7.47
C VAL A 198 12.37 -6.99 6.74
N HIS A 199 11.83 -6.91 5.54
CA HIS A 199 11.45 -8.06 4.70
C HIS A 199 12.22 -8.11 3.38
N ALA A 200 13.55 -7.89 3.40
CA ALA A 200 14.38 -7.99 2.21
C ALA A 200 14.47 -9.45 1.69
N PRO A 201 14.39 -9.70 0.37
CA PRO A 201 14.30 -8.74 -0.74
C PRO A 201 12.87 -8.42 -1.20
N VAL A 202 11.83 -8.75 -0.43
CA VAL A 202 10.43 -8.48 -0.79
C VAL A 202 10.14 -6.99 -0.75
N HIS A 203 10.39 -6.36 0.40
CA HIS A 203 10.34 -4.91 0.53
C HIS A 203 11.72 -4.35 0.20
N LEU A 204 11.80 -3.58 -0.86
CA LEU A 204 13.02 -2.91 -1.30
C LEU A 204 13.14 -1.50 -0.71
N ASN A 205 12.01 -0.86 -0.40
CA ASN A 205 11.96 0.50 0.10
C ASN A 205 11.11 0.55 1.38
N TYR A 206 11.55 1.37 2.32
CA TYR A 206 10.92 1.58 3.62
C TYR A 206 10.62 3.07 3.75
N PHE A 207 9.33 3.42 3.71
CA PHE A 207 8.88 4.80 3.70
C PHE A 207 8.44 5.25 5.08
N SER A 208 8.67 6.54 5.38
CA SER A 208 7.92 7.30 6.37
C SER A 208 7.01 8.30 5.66
N PRO A 209 6.00 8.87 6.33
CA PRO A 209 5.18 9.94 5.75
C PRO A 209 6.02 11.08 5.16
N GLY A 210 7.06 11.53 5.86
CA GLY A 210 7.94 12.60 5.38
C GLY A 210 8.74 12.21 4.15
N SER A 211 9.29 10.99 4.10
CA SER A 211 10.08 10.54 2.95
C SER A 211 9.23 10.25 1.72
N LEU A 212 8.03 9.68 1.90
CA LEU A 212 7.08 9.47 0.82
C LEU A 212 6.60 10.80 0.21
N ARG A 213 6.30 11.80 1.07
CA ARG A 213 5.95 13.15 0.61
C ARG A 213 7.06 13.75 -0.25
N LYS A 214 8.32 13.71 0.21
CA LYS A 214 9.48 14.22 -0.55
C LYS A 214 9.61 13.54 -1.91
N LEU A 215 9.45 12.22 -1.96
CA LEU A 215 9.49 11.46 -3.21
C LEU A 215 8.38 11.90 -4.17
N LEU A 216 7.14 12.03 -3.69
CA LEU A 216 6.00 12.49 -4.49
C LEU A 216 6.21 13.89 -5.04
N GLU A 217 6.65 14.83 -4.21
CA GLU A 217 6.92 16.22 -4.61
C GLU A 217 8.03 16.29 -5.66
N HIS A 218 9.10 15.50 -5.50
CA HIS A 218 10.17 15.39 -6.50
C HIS A 218 9.66 14.84 -7.85
N CYS A 219 8.74 13.89 -7.82
CA CYS A 219 8.11 13.31 -9.01
C CYS A 219 7.03 14.22 -9.64
N GLY A 220 6.90 15.47 -9.17
CA GLY A 220 5.96 16.46 -9.71
C GLY A 220 4.52 16.27 -9.26
N TYR A 221 4.32 15.78 -8.05
CA TYR A 221 3.02 15.74 -7.41
C TYR A 221 2.92 16.76 -6.28
N ARG A 222 1.71 17.17 -5.96
CA ARG A 222 1.35 17.93 -4.75
C ARG A 222 0.50 17.03 -3.87
N VAL A 223 0.99 16.72 -2.67
CA VAL A 223 0.24 15.95 -1.67
C VAL A 223 -0.91 16.80 -1.15
N ILE A 224 -2.13 16.29 -1.22
CA ILE A 224 -3.37 16.96 -0.81
C ILE A 224 -3.93 16.43 0.51
N HIS A 225 -3.63 15.18 0.85
CA HIS A 225 -4.03 14.56 2.11
C HIS A 225 -3.10 13.41 2.46
N ALA A 226 -2.98 13.11 3.76
CA ALA A 226 -2.32 11.93 4.28
C ALA A 226 -3.11 11.38 5.47
N GLU A 227 -3.16 10.07 5.59
CA GLU A 227 -3.72 9.39 6.75
C GLU A 227 -2.89 8.14 7.05
N ALA A 228 -2.79 7.79 8.31
CA ALA A 228 -2.16 6.55 8.75
C ALA A 228 -3.21 5.46 9.00
N SER A 229 -2.77 4.27 9.35
CA SER A 229 -3.63 3.25 9.90
C SER A 229 -3.34 3.05 11.40
N PHE A 230 -4.18 2.24 12.07
CA PHE A 230 -3.99 1.92 13.50
C PHE A 230 -2.55 1.43 13.76
N PRO A 231 -1.81 2.04 14.71
CA PRO A 231 -0.45 1.65 15.05
C PRO A 231 -0.46 0.38 15.93
N LEU A 232 -0.32 -0.79 15.29
CA LEU A 232 -0.30 -2.09 16.00
C LEU A 232 0.79 -2.18 17.05
N GLU A 233 1.86 -1.45 16.89
CA GLU A 233 2.99 -1.37 17.80
C GLU A 233 2.61 -0.84 19.19
N MET A 234 1.47 -0.16 19.34
CA MET A 234 0.93 0.20 20.64
C MET A 234 0.72 -1.02 21.54
N PHE A 235 0.32 -2.15 20.96
CA PHE A 235 0.18 -3.40 21.74
C PHE A 235 1.52 -3.88 22.30
N LEU A 236 2.61 -3.75 21.53
CA LEU A 236 3.97 -4.04 22.02
C LEU A 236 4.35 -3.11 23.19
N LEU A 237 4.01 -1.82 23.09
CA LEU A 237 4.26 -0.84 24.14
C LEU A 237 3.38 -1.06 25.38
N TRP A 238 2.28 -1.79 25.24
CA TRP A 238 1.44 -2.27 26.36
C TRP A 238 1.86 -3.68 26.84
N ASN A 239 3.01 -4.18 26.42
CA ASN A 239 3.58 -5.49 26.73
C ASN A 239 2.83 -6.71 26.13
N ASP A 240 1.93 -6.50 25.18
CA ASP A 240 1.37 -7.58 24.36
C ASP A 240 2.40 -7.92 23.25
N VAL A 241 3.45 -8.67 23.60
CA VAL A 241 4.57 -8.98 22.68
C VAL A 241 4.15 -10.05 21.66
N TYR A 242 3.54 -9.61 20.56
CA TYR A 242 2.99 -10.48 19.52
C TYR A 242 4.02 -10.88 18.44
N VAL A 243 5.17 -10.20 18.34
CA VAL A 243 6.23 -10.54 17.38
C VAL A 243 6.77 -11.94 17.69
N GLY A 244 6.74 -12.82 16.68
CA GLY A 244 7.10 -14.24 16.88
C GLY A 244 6.01 -15.10 17.54
N ASN A 245 4.84 -14.52 17.89
CA ASN A 245 3.71 -15.22 18.48
C ASN A 245 2.44 -15.01 17.62
N GLY A 246 2.19 -15.93 16.68
CA GLY A 246 1.09 -15.82 15.73
C GLY A 246 -0.30 -15.83 16.36
N GLU A 247 -0.50 -16.53 17.49
CA GLU A 247 -1.79 -16.54 18.18
C GLU A 247 -2.08 -15.15 18.79
N LEU A 248 -1.12 -14.57 19.51
CA LEU A 248 -1.25 -13.23 20.07
C LEU A 248 -1.36 -12.19 18.96
N GLY A 249 -0.60 -12.37 17.86
CA GLY A 249 -0.71 -11.53 16.65
C GLY A 249 -2.13 -11.50 16.09
N SER A 250 -2.79 -12.67 16.00
CA SER A 250 -4.20 -12.76 15.60
C SER A 250 -5.13 -12.04 16.58
N GLN A 251 -4.89 -12.17 17.89
CA GLN A 251 -5.71 -11.53 18.91
C GLN A 251 -5.61 -10.00 18.87
N VAL A 252 -4.40 -9.44 18.77
CA VAL A 252 -4.22 -7.98 18.66
C VAL A 252 -4.80 -7.43 17.38
N HIS A 253 -4.68 -8.17 16.26
CA HIS A 253 -5.32 -7.79 15.01
C HIS A 253 -6.86 -7.75 15.14
N LYS A 254 -7.48 -8.72 15.82
CA LYS A 254 -8.92 -8.70 16.11
C LYS A 254 -9.33 -7.50 16.98
N LYS A 255 -8.51 -7.13 17.98
CA LYS A 255 -8.74 -5.94 18.81
C LYS A 255 -8.71 -4.66 17.95
N ARG A 256 -7.75 -4.55 17.02
CA ARG A 256 -7.68 -3.45 16.06
C ARG A 256 -8.94 -3.38 15.19
N MET A 257 -9.33 -4.49 14.56
CA MET A 257 -10.55 -4.55 13.75
C MET A 257 -11.78 -4.13 14.55
N ALA A 258 -11.92 -4.64 15.78
CA ALA A 258 -13.03 -4.28 16.65
C ALA A 258 -13.06 -2.78 16.96
N PHE A 259 -11.91 -2.15 17.25
CA PHE A 259 -11.82 -0.70 17.46
C PHE A 259 -12.32 0.09 16.24
N GLU A 260 -11.81 -0.22 15.05
CA GLU A 260 -12.15 0.51 13.81
C GLU A 260 -13.64 0.32 13.44
N LEU A 261 -14.15 -0.91 13.50
CA LEU A 261 -15.54 -1.21 13.17
C LEU A 261 -16.51 -0.65 14.22
N ASN A 262 -16.18 -0.71 15.53
CA ASN A 262 -17.00 -0.11 16.56
C ASN A 262 -17.13 1.41 16.42
N MET A 263 -16.03 2.11 16.09
CA MET A 263 -16.07 3.54 15.79
C MET A 263 -16.99 3.84 14.62
N THR A 264 -16.88 3.05 13.56
CA THR A 264 -17.67 3.22 12.34
C THR A 264 -19.15 2.93 12.56
N HIS A 265 -19.49 1.79 13.17
CA HIS A 265 -20.87 1.37 13.43
C HIS A 265 -21.60 2.32 14.41
N ASN A 266 -20.87 3.05 15.23
CA ASN A 266 -21.42 4.06 16.14
C ASN A 266 -21.39 5.49 15.56
N GLY A 267 -21.24 5.63 14.23
CA GLY A 267 -21.30 6.92 13.55
C GLY A 267 -20.12 7.85 13.86
N LYS A 268 -18.95 7.30 14.18
CA LYS A 268 -17.73 8.05 14.52
C LYS A 268 -16.65 7.97 13.43
N LEU A 269 -17.03 7.62 12.20
CA LEU A 269 -16.11 7.51 11.08
C LEU A 269 -15.27 8.78 10.87
N ASP A 270 -15.89 9.97 10.93
CA ASP A 270 -15.19 11.25 10.77
C ASP A 270 -14.15 11.49 11.88
N LYS A 271 -14.41 11.01 13.10
CA LYS A 271 -13.45 11.09 14.20
C LYS A 271 -12.28 10.13 13.96
N LEU A 272 -12.57 8.94 13.46
CA LEU A 272 -11.54 7.96 13.11
C LEU A 272 -10.63 8.48 11.98
N LYS A 273 -11.21 9.09 10.93
CA LYS A 273 -10.43 9.74 9.85
C LYS A 273 -9.51 10.84 10.39
N LYS A 274 -10.03 11.73 11.25
CA LYS A 274 -9.23 12.79 11.88
C LYS A 274 -8.12 12.23 12.77
N PHE A 275 -8.39 11.14 13.48
CA PHE A 275 -7.38 10.47 14.30
C PHE A 275 -6.25 9.92 13.43
N TYR A 276 -6.58 9.28 12.30
CA TYR A 276 -5.57 8.74 11.38
C TYR A 276 -4.81 9.81 10.61
N ALA A 277 -5.44 10.93 10.28
CA ALA A 277 -4.74 12.09 9.73
C ALA A 277 -3.74 12.66 10.75
N ALA A 278 -4.14 12.82 12.01
CA ALA A 278 -3.23 13.29 13.07
C ALA A 278 -2.06 12.33 13.32
N LEU A 279 -2.27 11.01 13.21
CA LEU A 279 -1.16 10.04 13.29
C LEU A 279 -0.20 10.18 12.12
N ALA A 280 -0.68 10.42 10.90
CA ALA A 280 0.17 10.67 9.74
C ALA A 280 1.01 11.94 9.90
N ASP A 281 0.43 13.01 10.48
CA ASP A 281 1.12 14.29 10.73
C ASP A 281 2.29 14.15 11.73
N ILE A 282 2.20 13.20 12.66
CA ILE A 282 3.28 12.89 13.61
C ILE A 282 4.10 11.65 13.23
N GLU A 283 3.96 11.19 11.99
CA GLU A 283 4.66 10.04 11.39
C GLU A 283 4.45 8.70 12.11
N LEU A 284 3.33 8.54 12.82
CA LEU A 284 2.95 7.30 13.50
C LEU A 284 1.86 6.55 12.72
N GLY A 285 1.68 5.27 13.09
CA GLY A 285 0.74 4.36 12.44
C GLY A 285 1.44 3.25 11.66
N ARG A 286 0.73 2.17 11.41
CA ARG A 286 1.30 0.97 10.77
C ARG A 286 1.53 1.15 9.26
N GLN A 287 0.64 1.88 8.62
CA GLN A 287 0.72 2.24 7.20
C GLN A 287 0.46 3.74 7.04
N VAL A 288 0.85 4.27 5.92
CA VAL A 288 0.50 5.62 5.49
C VAL A 288 -0.13 5.55 4.12
N THR A 289 -1.31 6.17 3.99
CA THR A 289 -1.96 6.42 2.71
C THR A 289 -1.80 7.90 2.38
N MET A 290 -1.19 8.20 1.24
CA MET A 290 -1.06 9.56 0.72
C MET A 290 -1.87 9.76 -0.54
N TYR A 291 -2.51 10.92 -0.63
CA TYR A 291 -3.27 11.36 -1.79
C TYR A 291 -2.57 12.56 -2.41
N ALA A 292 -2.34 12.48 -3.71
CA ALA A 292 -1.61 13.52 -4.42
C ALA A 292 -2.23 13.81 -5.79
N THR A 293 -2.06 15.02 -6.26
CA THR A 293 -2.45 15.46 -7.62
C THR A 293 -1.20 15.87 -8.39
N PRO A 294 -1.16 15.76 -9.73
CA PRO A 294 -0.10 16.38 -10.51
C PRO A 294 0.06 17.85 -10.11
N ALA A 295 1.30 18.27 -9.83
CA ALA A 295 1.57 19.68 -9.60
C ALA A 295 1.29 20.44 -10.89
N THR A 296 0.48 21.48 -10.82
CA THR A 296 0.33 22.42 -11.95
C THR A 296 1.67 23.07 -12.17
N GLY A 297 2.23 22.97 -13.37
CA GLY A 297 3.48 23.61 -13.72
C GLY A 297 3.46 25.10 -13.36
N SER A 298 4.45 25.52 -12.58
CA SER A 298 4.77 26.92 -12.37
C SER A 298 5.39 27.48 -13.62
#